data_5c7f72394aa5194aff843e600c4b61b7
#
_entry.id   5c7f72394aa5194aff843e600c4b61b7
#
_cell.length_a   1.000
_cell.length_b   1.000
_cell.length_c   1.000
_cell.angle_alpha   90.00
_cell.angle_beta   90.00
_cell.angle_gamma   90.00
#
_symmetry.space_group_name_H-M   'P 1'
#
loop_
_entity.id
_entity.type
_entity.pdbx_description
1 polymer ?
#
loop_
_entity_poly.entity_id
_entity_poly.type
_entity_poly.pdbx_seq_one_letter_code
_entity_poly.pdbx_strand_id
1 'polypeptide(L)'
;LQIVDGVPLECIDGINTNDITSMEILKDAASAAIYGSRSANGVIIITTKSGQEGKARIDIKYNHSWGTLSHKVPQANRKERLLYDQYRKEYFETYGGGNPDESSDILNDPLNSFFNVDNDYLDMITSTAQKDQVDISVGGGTKKLKYFINTGYYNEKGIISNTGFQRLNTRINSDYSPTDWMNMGSRISLTYSKKKGLNEGTLLSAVLTRRPYFNTYYPDGSLVGVFNGQKNPIAQVNYTTDFTDSYKANFFQFFEIKFNKYLKFRANINAKFYLDKRKKLEPSLITDEWQ
;
A
#
# COMPACT_ATOMS: atom_id res chain seq x y z
N LEU A 1 -20.10 1.05 -4.01
CA LEU A 1 -19.80 1.70 -5.29
C LEU A 1 -19.06 3.01 -5.04
N GLN A 2 -18.00 3.28 -5.81
CA GLN A 2 -17.23 4.53 -5.71
C GLN A 2 -17.42 5.33 -7.00
N ILE A 3 -17.74 6.61 -6.87
CA ILE A 3 -18.01 7.51 -8.00
C ILE A 3 -17.14 8.74 -7.86
N VAL A 4 -16.33 9.01 -8.89
CA VAL A 4 -15.44 10.18 -8.93
C VAL A 4 -15.82 11.05 -10.09
N ASP A 5 -16.22 12.30 -9.83
CA ASP A 5 -16.69 13.27 -10.83
C ASP A 5 -17.81 12.70 -11.75
N GLY A 6 -18.68 11.84 -11.17
CA GLY A 6 -19.77 11.17 -11.88
C GLY A 6 -19.38 9.88 -12.61
N VAL A 7 -18.12 9.42 -12.50
CA VAL A 7 -17.62 8.19 -13.12
C VAL A 7 -17.50 7.08 -12.07
N PRO A 8 -18.16 5.92 -12.25
CA PRO A 8 -17.95 4.77 -11.40
C PRO A 8 -16.52 4.24 -11.52
N LEU A 9 -15.81 4.10 -10.39
CA LEU A 9 -14.50 3.49 -10.30
C LEU A 9 -14.55 2.23 -9.43
N GLU A 10 -13.71 1.26 -9.72
CA GLU A 10 -13.57 0.05 -8.90
C GLU A 10 -12.68 0.29 -7.68
N CYS A 11 -11.71 1.20 -7.82
CA CYS A 11 -10.74 1.52 -6.79
C CYS A 11 -10.34 3.00 -6.86
N ILE A 12 -10.26 3.64 -5.70
CA ILE A 12 -9.83 5.04 -5.55
C ILE A 12 -8.37 5.21 -5.17
N ASP A 13 -7.59 4.14 -5.06
CA ASP A 13 -6.20 4.15 -4.58
C ASP A 13 -5.25 5.03 -5.43
N GLY A 14 -5.68 5.38 -6.65
CA GLY A 14 -4.92 6.29 -7.52
C GLY A 14 -5.24 7.76 -7.33
N ILE A 15 -6.23 8.11 -6.49
CA ILE A 15 -6.65 9.50 -6.30
C ILE A 15 -5.74 10.18 -5.28
N ASN A 16 -5.27 11.35 -5.65
CA ASN A 16 -4.57 12.19 -4.70
C ASN A 16 -5.61 12.90 -3.79
N THR A 17 -5.48 12.72 -2.49
CA THR A 17 -6.37 13.35 -1.50
C THR A 17 -6.39 14.88 -1.60
N ASN A 18 -5.28 15.49 -2.03
CA ASN A 18 -5.20 16.93 -2.25
C ASN A 18 -6.05 17.42 -3.44
N ASP A 19 -6.50 16.52 -4.33
CA ASP A 19 -7.40 16.83 -5.44
C ASP A 19 -8.89 16.80 -5.04
N ILE A 20 -9.22 16.29 -3.86
CA ILE A 20 -10.60 16.13 -3.41
C ILE A 20 -11.13 17.46 -2.88
N THR A 21 -12.32 17.85 -3.36
CA THR A 21 -13.11 18.97 -2.84
C THR A 21 -14.11 18.52 -1.81
N SER A 22 -14.86 17.44 -2.12
CA SER A 22 -15.84 16.85 -1.20
C SER A 22 -15.92 15.34 -1.35
N MET A 23 -16.32 14.70 -0.26
CA MET A 23 -16.63 13.27 -0.22
C MET A 23 -17.97 13.09 0.47
N GLU A 24 -18.90 12.44 -0.19
CA GLU A 24 -20.25 12.16 0.29
C GLU A 24 -20.47 10.65 0.32
N ILE A 25 -21.10 10.16 1.38
CA ILE A 25 -21.39 8.73 1.54
C ILE A 25 -22.90 8.55 1.61
N LEU A 26 -23.45 7.90 0.57
CA LEU A 26 -24.87 7.52 0.52
C LEU A 26 -25.01 6.12 1.11
N LYS A 27 -25.65 6.01 2.28
CA LYS A 27 -25.86 4.74 2.98
C LYS A 27 -27.30 4.23 2.85
N ASP A 28 -28.23 5.12 2.52
CA ASP A 28 -29.64 4.78 2.40
C ASP A 28 -29.98 4.30 0.98
N ALA A 29 -30.92 3.35 0.90
CA ALA A 29 -31.31 2.73 -0.37
C ALA A 29 -31.98 3.72 -1.35
N ALA A 30 -32.68 4.74 -0.83
CA ALA A 30 -33.38 5.71 -1.68
C ALA A 30 -32.37 6.61 -2.42
N SER A 31 -31.38 7.15 -1.71
CA SER A 31 -30.33 7.98 -2.31
C SER A 31 -29.41 7.17 -3.25
N ALA A 32 -29.20 5.89 -2.94
CA ALA A 32 -28.34 5.02 -3.73
C ALA A 32 -29.04 4.44 -4.98
N ALA A 33 -30.39 4.46 -5.03
CA ALA A 33 -31.18 3.81 -6.09
C ALA A 33 -30.84 4.29 -7.51
N ILE A 34 -30.45 5.56 -7.68
CA ILE A 34 -30.06 6.12 -8.99
C ILE A 34 -28.82 5.46 -9.60
N TYR A 35 -28.04 4.73 -8.81
CA TYR A 35 -26.83 4.02 -9.24
C TYR A 35 -27.04 2.53 -9.49
N GLY A 36 -28.31 2.05 -9.38
CA GLY A 36 -28.72 0.68 -9.68
C GLY A 36 -28.22 -0.36 -8.69
N SER A 37 -28.21 -1.63 -9.09
CA SER A 37 -27.88 -2.78 -8.22
C SER A 37 -26.48 -2.74 -7.60
N ARG A 38 -25.54 -2.08 -8.23
CA ARG A 38 -24.17 -1.93 -7.71
C ARG A 38 -24.05 -1.06 -6.46
N SER A 39 -25.10 -0.34 -6.10
CA SER A 39 -25.16 0.54 -4.93
C SER A 39 -25.65 -0.13 -3.64
N ALA A 40 -25.95 -1.44 -3.65
CA ALA A 40 -26.51 -2.17 -2.51
C ALA A 40 -25.70 -2.01 -1.21
N ASN A 41 -24.36 -1.88 -1.30
CA ASN A 41 -23.46 -1.65 -0.18
C ASN A 41 -23.14 -0.15 0.05
N GLY A 42 -23.99 0.75 -0.46
CA GLY A 42 -23.78 2.20 -0.40
C GLY A 42 -22.92 2.74 -1.55
N VAL A 43 -22.88 4.08 -1.63
CA VAL A 43 -22.16 4.82 -2.67
C VAL A 43 -21.27 5.87 -2.02
N ILE A 44 -20.00 5.92 -2.41
CA ILE A 44 -19.07 7.00 -2.07
C ILE A 44 -18.92 7.90 -3.29
N ILE A 45 -19.34 9.15 -3.15
CA ILE A 45 -19.23 10.16 -4.20
C ILE A 45 -18.05 11.06 -3.86
N ILE A 46 -17.10 11.16 -4.76
CA ILE A 46 -15.94 12.02 -4.63
C ILE A 46 -16.00 13.07 -5.73
N THR A 47 -15.97 14.33 -5.31
CA THR A 47 -15.86 15.47 -6.21
C THR A 47 -14.44 16.02 -6.15
N THR A 48 -13.79 16.11 -7.31
CA THR A 48 -12.43 16.67 -7.39
C THR A 48 -12.45 18.16 -7.67
N LYS A 49 -11.33 18.83 -7.41
CA LYS A 49 -11.15 20.24 -7.66
C LYS A 49 -11.31 20.55 -9.14
N SER A 50 -12.02 21.63 -9.43
CA SER A 50 -12.21 22.20 -10.76
C SER A 50 -11.67 23.61 -10.83
N GLY A 51 -11.45 24.12 -12.03
CA GLY A 51 -11.05 25.50 -12.25
C GLY A 51 -12.14 26.49 -11.83
N GLN A 52 -11.71 27.64 -11.38
CA GLN A 52 -12.58 28.76 -11.04
C GLN A 52 -12.28 29.96 -11.95
N GLU A 53 -13.27 30.82 -12.12
CA GLU A 53 -13.06 32.07 -12.86
C GLU A 53 -12.08 32.95 -12.09
N GLY A 54 -11.09 33.50 -12.79
CA GLY A 54 -10.07 34.37 -12.21
C GLY A 54 -8.69 34.15 -12.81
N LYS A 55 -7.72 34.87 -12.28
CA LYS A 55 -6.31 34.71 -12.67
C LYS A 55 -5.81 33.32 -12.26
N ALA A 56 -4.85 32.82 -13.04
CA ALA A 56 -4.18 31.60 -12.73
C ALA A 56 -3.53 31.67 -11.32
N ARG A 57 -3.84 30.68 -10.49
CA ARG A 57 -3.26 30.51 -9.16
C ARG A 57 -2.46 29.21 -9.14
N ILE A 58 -1.23 29.32 -8.65
CA ILE A 58 -0.33 28.18 -8.45
C ILE A 58 -0.27 27.90 -6.95
N ASP A 59 -0.54 26.66 -6.56
CA ASP A 59 -0.38 26.21 -5.18
C ASP A 59 0.64 25.07 -5.16
N ILE A 60 1.61 25.16 -4.23
CA ILE A 60 2.63 24.13 -4.00
C ILE A 60 2.48 23.67 -2.56
N LYS A 61 2.39 22.36 -2.37
CA LYS A 61 2.31 21.73 -1.06
C LYS A 61 3.41 20.69 -0.93
N TYR A 62 4.13 20.75 0.19
CA TYR A 62 5.10 19.73 0.58
C TYR A 62 4.76 19.20 1.97
N ASN A 63 4.70 17.90 2.11
CA ASN A 63 4.52 17.23 3.39
C ASN A 63 5.64 16.21 3.56
N HIS A 64 6.31 16.28 4.71
CA HIS A 64 7.26 15.28 5.16
C HIS A 64 6.77 14.70 6.49
N SER A 65 6.87 13.39 6.65
CA SER A 65 6.51 12.74 7.91
C SER A 65 7.37 11.50 8.17
N TRP A 66 7.53 11.19 9.46
CA TRP A 66 8.18 9.98 9.94
C TRP A 66 7.14 9.11 10.63
N GLY A 67 7.33 7.81 10.54
CA GLY A 67 6.51 6.82 11.21
C GLY A 67 7.40 5.77 11.87
N THR A 68 7.06 5.39 13.09
CA THR A 68 7.70 4.29 13.81
C THR A 68 6.66 3.27 14.23
N LEU A 69 7.09 2.07 14.52
CA LEU A 69 6.21 1.06 15.09
C LEU A 69 5.73 1.55 16.47
N SER A 70 4.43 1.83 16.59
CA SER A 70 3.84 2.40 17.81
C SER A 70 3.75 1.39 18.95
N HIS A 71 3.64 0.11 18.64
CA HIS A 71 3.51 -0.97 19.62
C HIS A 71 4.22 -2.22 19.12
N LYS A 72 5.10 -2.77 19.93
CA LYS A 72 5.76 -4.04 19.65
C LYS A 72 5.05 -5.14 20.43
N VAL A 73 4.81 -6.29 19.78
CA VAL A 73 4.39 -7.50 20.46
C VAL A 73 5.60 -8.02 21.24
N PRO A 74 5.53 -8.14 22.56
CA PRO A 74 6.63 -8.69 23.35
C PRO A 74 6.97 -10.11 22.86
N GLN A 75 8.22 -10.36 22.61
CA GLN A 75 8.72 -11.68 22.23
C GLN A 75 9.52 -12.26 23.39
N ALA A 76 9.47 -13.59 23.53
CA ALA A 76 10.31 -14.29 24.48
C ALA A 76 11.79 -14.11 24.11
N ASN A 77 12.60 -13.70 25.08
CA ASN A 77 14.06 -13.68 24.92
C ASN A 77 14.63 -15.11 24.93
N ARG A 78 15.95 -15.23 24.67
CA ARG A 78 16.64 -16.53 24.64
C ARG A 78 16.38 -17.38 25.89
N LYS A 79 16.48 -16.79 27.10
CA LYS A 79 16.32 -17.53 28.37
C LYS A 79 14.88 -18.04 28.52
N GLU A 80 13.91 -17.18 28.29
CA GLU A 80 12.48 -17.52 28.38
C GLU A 80 12.11 -18.59 27.36
N ARG A 81 12.64 -18.50 26.15
CA ARG A 81 12.37 -19.49 25.11
C ARG A 81 13.00 -20.84 25.39
N LEU A 82 14.26 -20.87 25.89
CA LEU A 82 14.91 -22.13 26.29
C LEU A 82 14.17 -22.78 27.44
N LEU A 83 13.72 -22.01 28.44
CA LEU A 83 12.91 -22.52 29.54
C LEU A 83 11.58 -23.12 29.04
N TYR A 84 10.90 -22.45 28.13
CA TYR A 84 9.69 -22.96 27.49
C TYR A 84 9.95 -24.27 26.73
N ASP A 85 11.02 -24.33 25.94
CA ASP A 85 11.37 -25.52 25.17
C ASP A 85 11.74 -26.68 26.11
N GLN A 86 12.38 -26.43 27.26
CA GLN A 86 12.65 -27.42 28.30
C GLN A 86 11.35 -27.96 28.91
N TYR A 87 10.44 -27.11 29.37
CA TYR A 87 9.14 -27.56 29.92
C TYR A 87 8.33 -28.32 28.87
N ARG A 88 8.40 -27.92 27.62
CA ARG A 88 7.75 -28.63 26.53
C ARG A 88 8.33 -30.04 26.34
N LYS A 89 9.66 -30.20 26.43
CA LYS A 89 10.33 -31.50 26.36
C LYS A 89 9.88 -32.40 27.51
N GLU A 90 9.94 -31.93 28.75
CA GLU A 90 9.51 -32.64 29.95
C GLU A 90 8.04 -33.10 29.87
N TYR A 91 7.17 -32.23 29.36
CA TYR A 91 5.75 -32.54 29.14
C TYR A 91 5.59 -33.71 28.14
N PHE A 92 6.27 -33.68 27.00
CA PHE A 92 6.17 -34.75 26.00
C PHE A 92 6.80 -36.07 26.44
N GLU A 93 7.87 -36.03 27.20
CA GLU A 93 8.46 -37.23 27.82
C GLU A 93 7.52 -37.87 28.85
N THR A 94 6.76 -37.06 29.54
CA THR A 94 5.86 -37.55 30.64
C THR A 94 4.52 -38.06 30.09
N TYR A 95 3.92 -37.36 29.14
CA TYR A 95 2.54 -37.62 28.68
C TYR A 95 2.45 -38.17 27.26
N GLY A 96 3.55 -38.21 26.53
CA GLY A 96 3.59 -38.66 25.12
C GLY A 96 2.98 -37.61 24.18
N GLY A 97 3.13 -37.82 22.87
CA GLY A 97 2.39 -37.07 21.85
C GLY A 97 3.15 -35.92 21.17
N GLY A 98 4.45 -35.91 21.16
CA GLY A 98 5.26 -34.98 20.37
C GLY A 98 6.66 -35.52 20.12
N ASN A 99 7.32 -34.97 19.11
CA ASN A 99 8.75 -35.21 18.94
C ASN A 99 9.49 -34.16 19.78
N PRO A 100 10.16 -34.54 20.90
CA PRO A 100 10.96 -33.59 21.64
C PRO A 100 12.04 -33.05 20.71
N ASP A 101 12.20 -31.77 20.69
CA ASP A 101 13.25 -31.12 19.91
C ASP A 101 14.61 -31.60 20.47
N GLU A 102 15.31 -32.42 19.74
CA GLU A 102 16.59 -33.05 20.15
C GLU A 102 17.72 -32.03 20.41
N SER A 103 17.44 -30.76 20.14
CA SER A 103 18.43 -29.68 20.14
C SER A 103 18.77 -29.12 21.52
N SER A 104 18.11 -29.56 22.62
CA SER A 104 18.27 -28.90 23.92
C SER A 104 19.70 -28.93 24.49
N ASP A 105 20.43 -30.00 24.27
CA ASP A 105 21.79 -30.12 24.83
C ASP A 105 22.81 -29.28 24.06
N ILE A 106 22.67 -29.21 22.73
CA ILE A 106 23.48 -28.33 21.85
C ILE A 106 23.18 -26.86 22.11
N LEU A 107 21.93 -26.53 22.40
CA LEU A 107 21.49 -25.15 22.66
C LEU A 107 21.96 -24.61 24.00
N ASN A 108 22.21 -25.47 24.97
CA ASN A 108 22.70 -25.12 26.30
C ASN A 108 24.22 -25.18 26.41
N ASP A 109 24.93 -25.63 25.36
CA ASP A 109 26.39 -25.63 25.35
C ASP A 109 26.92 -24.16 25.24
N PRO A 110 27.54 -23.62 26.30
CA PRO A 110 28.06 -22.26 26.29
C PRO A 110 29.24 -22.07 25.31
N LEU A 111 29.82 -23.16 24.84
CA LEU A 111 30.88 -23.15 23.84
C LEU A 111 30.36 -23.11 22.40
N ASN A 112 29.08 -23.38 22.21
CA ASN A 112 28.46 -23.30 20.89
C ASN A 112 28.02 -21.87 20.57
N SER A 113 28.95 -21.08 20.02
CA SER A 113 28.72 -19.68 19.67
C SER A 113 27.59 -19.47 18.66
N PHE A 114 27.24 -20.49 17.87
CA PHE A 114 26.18 -20.39 16.85
C PHE A 114 24.79 -20.20 17.45
N PHE A 115 24.50 -20.80 18.61
CA PHE A 115 23.22 -20.68 19.30
C PHE A 115 23.27 -19.72 20.52
N ASN A 116 24.41 -19.11 20.77
CA ASN A 116 24.56 -18.20 21.90
C ASN A 116 24.25 -16.74 21.52
N VAL A 117 23.10 -16.56 20.84
CA VAL A 117 22.57 -15.26 20.39
C VAL A 117 21.18 -15.06 20.98
N ASP A 118 20.76 -13.82 21.06
CA ASP A 118 19.43 -13.40 21.49
C ASP A 118 18.93 -12.33 20.52
N ASN A 119 18.15 -12.76 19.52
CA ASN A 119 17.74 -11.91 18.42
C ASN A 119 16.31 -11.38 18.65
N ASP A 120 16.12 -10.07 18.61
CA ASP A 120 14.83 -9.43 18.38
C ASP A 120 14.62 -9.26 16.88
N TYR A 121 14.03 -10.26 16.24
CA TYR A 121 13.79 -10.24 14.79
C TYR A 121 12.86 -9.13 14.36
N LEU A 122 11.92 -8.71 15.21
CA LEU A 122 11.02 -7.61 14.88
C LEU A 122 11.80 -6.29 14.79
N ASP A 123 12.71 -6.07 15.73
CA ASP A 123 13.58 -4.87 15.71
C ASP A 123 14.53 -4.88 14.52
N MET A 124 15.08 -6.06 14.18
CA MET A 124 16.02 -6.21 13.08
C MET A 124 15.42 -5.96 11.69
N ILE A 125 14.12 -6.19 11.51
CA ILE A 125 13.44 -5.96 10.22
C ILE A 125 12.71 -4.64 10.15
N THR A 126 12.58 -3.90 11.25
CA THR A 126 11.86 -2.62 11.27
C THR A 126 12.81 -1.44 11.24
N SER A 127 12.35 -0.36 10.66
CA SER A 127 13.07 0.91 10.59
C SER A 127 12.08 2.07 10.69
N THR A 128 12.59 3.28 10.88
CA THR A 128 11.77 4.49 10.79
C THR A 128 11.30 4.69 9.36
N ALA A 129 10.00 4.64 9.15
CA ALA A 129 9.38 4.99 7.88
C ALA A 129 9.54 6.47 7.59
N GLN A 130 9.70 6.81 6.31
CA GLN A 130 9.76 8.18 5.82
C GLN A 130 8.78 8.35 4.68
N LYS A 131 8.07 9.46 4.70
CA LYS A 131 7.08 9.78 3.69
C LYS A 131 7.28 11.20 3.22
N ASP A 132 7.42 11.36 1.91
CA ASP A 132 7.52 12.64 1.21
C ASP A 132 6.36 12.76 0.23
N GLN A 133 5.69 13.90 0.25
CA GLN A 133 4.64 14.22 -0.70
C GLN A 133 4.80 15.65 -1.19
N VAL A 134 4.84 15.81 -2.50
CA VAL A 134 4.86 17.11 -3.18
C VAL A 134 3.67 17.18 -4.14
N ASP A 135 2.90 18.24 -4.05
CA ASP A 135 1.78 18.53 -4.94
C ASP A 135 1.93 19.93 -5.51
N ILE A 136 1.87 20.02 -6.83
CA ILE A 136 1.89 21.29 -7.56
C ILE A 136 0.59 21.38 -8.34
N SER A 137 -0.20 22.42 -8.07
CA SER A 137 -1.44 22.62 -8.78
C SER A 137 -1.52 24.03 -9.37
N VAL A 138 -2.18 24.13 -10.50
CA VAL A 138 -2.53 25.39 -11.15
C VAL A 138 -3.99 25.37 -11.55
N GLY A 139 -4.71 26.41 -11.17
CA GLY A 139 -6.13 26.54 -11.51
C GLY A 139 -6.47 27.99 -11.84
N GLY A 140 -7.41 28.17 -12.74
CA GLY A 140 -7.88 29.48 -13.17
C GLY A 140 -8.91 29.38 -14.27
N GLY A 141 -9.24 30.51 -14.88
CA GLY A 141 -10.13 30.49 -16.01
C GLY A 141 -10.85 31.80 -16.27
N THR A 142 -11.63 31.75 -17.32
CA THR A 142 -12.58 32.81 -17.73
C THR A 142 -14.00 32.26 -17.58
N LYS A 143 -15.01 33.09 -17.92
CA LYS A 143 -16.42 32.63 -18.01
C LYS A 143 -16.58 31.44 -18.97
N LYS A 144 -15.76 31.40 -20.03
CA LYS A 144 -15.86 30.37 -21.08
C LYS A 144 -14.99 29.15 -20.84
N LEU A 145 -13.81 29.30 -20.25
CA LEU A 145 -12.88 28.21 -20.02
C LEU A 145 -12.38 28.23 -18.58
N LYS A 146 -12.59 27.16 -17.86
CA LYS A 146 -12.04 26.95 -16.51
C LYS A 146 -11.17 25.70 -16.55
N TYR A 147 -10.04 25.74 -15.87
CA TYR A 147 -9.11 24.62 -15.82
C TYR A 147 -8.49 24.45 -14.44
N PHE A 148 -8.18 23.22 -14.11
CA PHE A 148 -7.40 22.83 -12.94
C PHE A 148 -6.47 21.71 -13.35
N ILE A 149 -5.18 21.86 -13.06
CA ILE A 149 -4.14 20.86 -13.31
C ILE A 149 -3.43 20.62 -11.99
N ASN A 150 -3.25 19.37 -11.61
CA ASN A 150 -2.42 19.00 -10.47
C ASN A 150 -1.46 17.90 -10.86
N THR A 151 -0.23 17.99 -10.39
CA THR A 151 0.76 16.91 -10.45
C THR A 151 1.29 16.67 -9.05
N GLY A 152 1.17 15.44 -8.58
CA GLY A 152 1.60 15.01 -7.26
C GLY A 152 2.63 13.90 -7.35
N TYR A 153 3.67 13.99 -6.54
CA TYR A 153 4.63 12.93 -6.30
C TYR A 153 4.55 12.50 -4.83
N TYR A 154 4.48 11.22 -4.60
CA TYR A 154 4.42 10.59 -3.30
C TYR A 154 5.47 9.50 -3.22
N ASN A 155 6.26 9.49 -2.15
CA ASN A 155 7.28 8.47 -1.88
C ASN A 155 7.22 8.10 -0.41
N GLU A 156 7.09 6.81 -0.14
CA GLU A 156 7.03 6.25 1.21
C GLU A 156 7.99 5.06 1.32
N LYS A 157 8.86 5.10 2.31
CA LYS A 157 9.60 3.94 2.81
C LYS A 157 8.78 3.32 3.93
N GLY A 158 8.51 2.03 3.87
CA GLY A 158 7.74 1.32 4.89
C GLY A 158 8.49 1.18 6.21
N ILE A 159 7.75 0.87 7.28
CA ILE A 159 8.32 0.51 8.58
C ILE A 159 9.12 -0.80 8.47
N ILE A 160 8.63 -1.77 7.70
CA ILE A 160 9.39 -2.98 7.38
C ILE A 160 10.44 -2.61 6.34
N SER A 161 11.69 -2.94 6.63
CA SER A 161 12.82 -2.71 5.73
C SER A 161 12.55 -3.32 4.36
N ASN A 162 13.06 -2.68 3.31
CA ASN A 162 12.88 -3.11 1.92
C ASN A 162 11.44 -3.09 1.39
N THR A 163 10.51 -2.41 2.08
CA THR A 163 9.16 -2.12 1.60
C THR A 163 8.99 -0.64 1.29
N GLY A 164 8.02 -0.31 0.43
CA GLY A 164 7.76 1.10 0.11
C GLY A 164 6.72 1.26 -1.00
N PHE A 165 6.32 2.50 -1.18
CA PHE A 165 5.34 2.89 -2.19
C PHE A 165 5.72 4.23 -2.81
N GLN A 166 5.69 4.29 -4.13
CA GLN A 166 5.89 5.52 -4.91
C GLN A 166 4.70 5.74 -5.82
N ARG A 167 4.30 6.98 -5.99
CA ARG A 167 3.21 7.35 -6.90
C ARG A 167 3.50 8.70 -7.54
N LEU A 168 3.35 8.76 -8.85
CA LEU A 168 3.26 9.99 -9.64
C LEU A 168 1.85 10.04 -10.21
N ASN A 169 1.13 11.11 -9.96
CA ASN A 169 -0.19 11.32 -10.51
C ASN A 169 -0.30 12.70 -11.15
N THR A 170 -1.04 12.77 -12.25
CA THR A 170 -1.40 14.03 -12.91
C THR A 170 -2.89 14.01 -13.17
N ARG A 171 -3.56 15.10 -12.79
CA ARG A 171 -4.97 15.35 -13.04
C ARG A 171 -5.15 16.63 -13.84
N ILE A 172 -6.00 16.57 -14.85
CA ILE A 172 -6.38 17.70 -15.68
C ILE A 172 -7.89 17.75 -15.74
N ASN A 173 -8.47 18.79 -15.18
CA ASN A 173 -9.90 19.08 -15.22
C ASN A 173 -10.12 20.37 -15.99
N SER A 174 -10.95 20.32 -17.02
CA SER A 174 -11.33 21.51 -17.80
C SER A 174 -12.82 21.53 -18.06
N ASP A 175 -13.40 22.71 -18.01
CA ASP A 175 -14.79 22.98 -18.36
C ASP A 175 -14.79 24.11 -19.38
N TYR A 176 -15.38 23.89 -20.55
CA TYR A 176 -15.42 24.82 -21.66
C TYR A 176 -16.86 25.07 -22.09
N SER A 177 -17.31 26.32 -21.98
CA SER A 177 -18.62 26.81 -22.36
C SER A 177 -18.48 27.88 -23.44
N PRO A 178 -18.35 27.49 -24.73
CA PRO A 178 -18.18 28.45 -25.82
C PRO A 178 -19.37 29.40 -25.95
N THR A 179 -20.56 28.90 -25.62
CA THR A 179 -21.83 29.61 -25.63
C THR A 179 -22.66 29.26 -24.40
N ASP A 180 -23.72 30.00 -24.09
CA ASP A 180 -24.59 29.77 -22.93
C ASP A 180 -25.41 28.46 -23.02
N TRP A 181 -25.57 27.95 -24.24
CA TRP A 181 -26.34 26.73 -24.51
C TRP A 181 -25.47 25.46 -24.62
N MET A 182 -24.13 25.60 -24.67
CA MET A 182 -23.21 24.48 -24.87
C MET A 182 -22.15 24.44 -23.76
N ASN A 183 -21.99 23.26 -23.13
CA ASN A 183 -20.96 23.03 -22.13
C ASN A 183 -20.27 21.69 -22.38
N MET A 184 -18.96 21.68 -22.31
CA MET A 184 -18.11 20.49 -22.45
C MET A 184 -17.16 20.43 -21.27
N GLY A 185 -16.88 19.23 -20.76
CA GLY A 185 -15.90 19.06 -19.71
C GLY A 185 -15.03 17.84 -19.93
N SER A 186 -13.79 17.97 -19.56
CA SER A 186 -12.78 16.93 -19.63
C SER A 186 -12.21 16.67 -18.23
N ARG A 187 -12.10 15.41 -17.85
CA ARG A 187 -11.46 14.94 -16.63
C ARG A 187 -10.47 13.85 -17.01
N ILE A 188 -9.20 14.17 -16.93
CA ILE A 188 -8.12 13.24 -17.25
C ILE A 188 -7.34 12.97 -15.98
N SER A 189 -7.11 11.69 -15.67
CA SER A 189 -6.27 11.27 -14.57
C SER A 189 -5.29 10.22 -15.02
N LEU A 190 -4.00 10.51 -14.85
CA LEU A 190 -2.90 9.61 -15.15
C LEU A 190 -2.18 9.30 -13.85
N THR A 191 -1.95 8.03 -13.58
CA THR A 191 -1.25 7.58 -12.37
C THR A 191 -0.29 6.47 -12.73
N TYR A 192 0.95 6.66 -12.33
CA TYR A 192 1.96 5.61 -12.22
C TYR A 192 2.22 5.37 -10.74
N SER A 193 2.24 4.11 -10.31
CA SER A 193 2.68 3.76 -8.97
C SER A 193 3.56 2.52 -8.99
N LYS A 194 4.50 2.49 -8.06
CA LYS A 194 5.37 1.35 -7.80
C LYS A 194 5.22 0.96 -6.34
N LYS A 195 4.71 -0.24 -6.09
CA LYS A 195 4.65 -0.85 -4.77
C LYS A 195 5.81 -1.84 -4.67
N LYS A 196 6.69 -1.66 -3.69
CA LYS A 196 7.71 -2.62 -3.28
C LYS A 196 7.24 -3.22 -1.97
N GLY A 197 7.07 -4.53 -1.94
CA GLY A 197 6.51 -5.20 -0.78
C GLY A 197 7.08 -6.59 -0.58
N LEU A 198 6.65 -7.18 0.51
CA LEU A 198 6.89 -8.57 0.89
C LEU A 198 5.53 -9.17 1.23
N ASN A 199 5.46 -10.49 1.31
CA ASN A 199 4.29 -11.11 1.92
C ASN A 199 4.35 -10.85 3.44
N GLU A 200 3.69 -9.78 3.87
CA GLU A 200 3.73 -9.31 5.26
C GLU A 200 3.26 -10.37 6.25
N GLY A 201 2.23 -11.16 5.91
CA GLY A 201 1.73 -12.23 6.75
C GLY A 201 2.76 -13.34 6.96
N THR A 202 3.43 -13.78 5.89
CA THR A 202 4.49 -14.80 5.96
C THR A 202 5.71 -14.28 6.72
N LEU A 203 6.10 -13.03 6.47
CA LEU A 203 7.24 -12.41 7.16
C LEU A 203 6.96 -12.25 8.65
N LEU A 204 5.79 -11.72 9.01
CA LEU A 204 5.41 -11.55 10.41
C LEU A 204 5.32 -12.91 11.14
N SER A 205 4.75 -13.91 10.48
CA SER A 205 4.74 -15.28 11.01
C SER A 205 6.17 -15.79 11.26
N ALA A 206 7.08 -15.57 10.31
CA ALA A 206 8.49 -15.97 10.48
C ALA A 206 9.15 -15.25 11.67
N VAL A 207 8.90 -13.95 11.83
CA VAL A 207 9.40 -13.15 12.97
C VAL A 207 8.89 -13.68 14.30
N LEU A 208 7.58 -13.98 14.38
CA LEU A 208 6.94 -14.40 15.65
C LEU A 208 7.23 -15.85 16.03
N THR A 209 7.55 -16.71 15.06
CA THR A 209 7.76 -18.15 15.30
C THR A 209 9.23 -18.53 15.40
N ARG A 210 10.14 -17.79 14.77
CA ARG A 210 11.56 -18.10 14.79
C ARG A 210 12.12 -17.94 16.19
N ARG A 211 12.91 -18.93 16.61
CA ARG A 211 13.52 -18.95 17.93
C ARG A 211 14.61 -17.89 18.05
N PRO A 212 14.64 -17.09 19.13
CA PRO A 212 15.57 -15.96 19.29
C PRO A 212 17.04 -16.40 19.34
N TYR A 213 17.32 -17.64 19.70
CA TYR A 213 18.66 -18.22 19.75
C TYR A 213 19.13 -18.81 18.41
N PHE A 214 18.34 -18.77 17.34
CA PHE A 214 18.82 -19.16 16.01
C PHE A 214 19.62 -18.02 15.38
N ASN A 215 20.83 -18.34 14.97
CA ASN A 215 21.69 -17.33 14.38
C ASN A 215 21.13 -16.81 13.05
N THR A 216 21.38 -15.53 12.80
CA THR A 216 20.98 -14.83 11.57
C THR A 216 22.04 -14.98 10.50
N TYR A 217 23.31 -15.10 10.90
CA TYR A 217 24.46 -15.16 10.01
C TYR A 217 25.32 -16.39 10.32
N TYR A 218 25.94 -16.93 9.30
CA TYR A 218 27.02 -17.88 9.44
C TYR A 218 28.31 -17.18 9.87
N PRO A 219 29.34 -17.92 10.36
CA PRO A 219 30.61 -17.32 10.78
C PRO A 219 31.34 -16.56 9.67
N ASP A 220 31.09 -16.87 8.40
CA ASP A 220 31.63 -16.18 7.23
C ASP A 220 30.88 -14.88 6.88
N GLY A 221 29.84 -14.52 7.64
CA GLY A 221 29.02 -13.34 7.44
C GLY A 221 27.89 -13.51 6.42
N SER A 222 27.73 -14.68 5.82
CA SER A 222 26.58 -14.97 4.95
C SER A 222 25.30 -15.18 5.76
N LEU A 223 24.14 -14.84 5.19
CA LEU A 223 22.85 -15.00 5.87
C LEU A 223 22.41 -16.46 5.89
N VAL A 224 21.99 -16.93 7.06
CA VAL A 224 21.29 -18.20 7.20
C VAL A 224 19.91 -18.05 6.53
N GLY A 225 19.56 -18.90 5.61
CA GLY A 225 18.27 -18.84 4.91
C GLY A 225 17.13 -19.50 5.69
N VAL A 226 17.13 -20.84 5.68
CA VAL A 226 16.21 -21.68 6.46
C VAL A 226 17.03 -22.48 7.45
N PHE A 227 16.54 -22.60 8.67
CA PHE A 227 17.14 -23.42 9.70
C PHE A 227 16.07 -24.10 10.53
N ASN A 228 16.12 -25.42 10.64
CA ASN A 228 15.13 -26.25 11.33
C ASN A 228 13.68 -25.92 10.90
N GLY A 229 13.43 -25.86 9.59
CA GLY A 229 12.13 -25.51 9.00
C GLY A 229 11.69 -24.06 9.19
N GLN A 230 12.51 -23.23 9.86
CA GLN A 230 12.17 -21.83 10.13
C GLN A 230 12.95 -20.87 9.24
N LYS A 231 12.21 -20.08 8.46
CA LYS A 231 12.79 -19.06 7.57
C LYS A 231 13.41 -17.92 8.37
N ASN A 232 14.58 -17.46 7.90
CA ASN A 232 15.21 -16.26 8.46
C ASN A 232 14.50 -15.00 7.93
N PRO A 233 13.84 -14.21 8.78
CA PRO A 233 13.13 -13.01 8.34
C PRO A 233 14.06 -11.95 7.74
N ILE A 234 15.32 -11.88 8.20
CA ILE A 234 16.30 -10.94 7.66
C ILE A 234 16.68 -11.33 6.22
N ALA A 235 16.86 -12.64 5.97
CA ALA A 235 17.12 -13.14 4.62
C ALA A 235 15.92 -12.90 3.70
N GLN A 236 14.69 -13.11 4.21
CA GLN A 236 13.48 -12.79 3.44
C GLN A 236 13.42 -11.31 3.05
N VAL A 237 13.67 -10.40 3.99
CA VAL A 237 13.67 -8.96 3.73
C VAL A 237 14.74 -8.56 2.72
N ASN A 238 15.95 -9.13 2.82
CA ASN A 238 17.09 -8.71 1.99
C ASN A 238 17.06 -9.31 0.58
N TYR A 239 16.64 -10.56 0.45
CA TYR A 239 16.76 -11.29 -0.82
C TYR A 239 15.46 -11.43 -1.61
N THR A 240 14.29 -11.26 -0.97
CA THR A 240 13.03 -11.26 -1.74
C THR A 240 12.91 -9.97 -2.53
N THR A 241 12.66 -10.13 -3.82
CA THR A 241 12.25 -9.03 -4.70
C THR A 241 10.78 -9.22 -5.03
N ASP A 242 9.92 -8.29 -4.62
CA ASP A 242 8.51 -8.27 -4.98
C ASP A 242 8.08 -6.81 -5.21
N PHE A 243 7.86 -6.46 -6.45
CA PHE A 243 7.34 -5.14 -6.79
C PHE A 243 6.28 -5.21 -7.87
N THR A 244 5.35 -4.28 -7.79
CA THR A 244 4.29 -4.10 -8.77
C THR A 244 4.35 -2.67 -9.30
N ASP A 245 4.51 -2.55 -10.62
CA ASP A 245 4.35 -1.30 -11.35
C ASP A 245 2.93 -1.22 -11.87
N SER A 246 2.18 -0.17 -11.50
CA SER A 246 0.80 0.05 -11.89
C SER A 246 0.68 1.30 -12.74
N TYR A 247 0.03 1.18 -13.88
CA TYR A 247 -0.27 2.28 -14.80
C TYR A 247 -1.79 2.41 -14.90
N LYS A 248 -2.33 3.58 -14.55
CA LYS A 248 -3.76 3.86 -14.61
C LYS A 248 -3.99 5.13 -15.39
N ALA A 249 -4.88 5.10 -16.37
CA ALA A 249 -5.32 6.27 -17.10
C ALA A 249 -6.85 6.26 -17.19
N ASN A 250 -7.45 7.38 -16.79
CA ASN A 250 -8.89 7.59 -16.88
C ASN A 250 -9.14 8.85 -17.70
N PHE A 251 -9.99 8.73 -18.70
CA PHE A 251 -10.42 9.81 -19.58
C PHE A 251 -11.93 9.90 -19.49
N PHE A 252 -12.44 10.98 -18.98
CA PHE A 252 -13.85 11.26 -18.93
C PHE A 252 -14.14 12.58 -19.67
N GLN A 253 -15.07 12.52 -20.61
CA GLN A 253 -15.55 13.66 -21.37
C GLN A 253 -17.04 13.74 -21.22
N PHE A 254 -17.58 14.92 -20.98
CA PHE A 254 -19.00 15.18 -21.10
C PHE A 254 -19.27 16.32 -22.07
N PHE A 255 -20.42 16.23 -22.68
CA PHE A 255 -20.95 17.21 -23.60
C PHE A 255 -22.40 17.47 -23.26
N GLU A 256 -22.76 18.72 -23.01
CA GLU A 256 -24.11 19.15 -22.65
C GLU A 256 -24.58 20.24 -23.59
N ILE A 257 -25.79 20.06 -24.15
CA ILE A 257 -26.51 21.03 -24.97
C ILE A 257 -27.82 21.37 -24.26
N LYS A 258 -28.08 22.65 -24.05
CA LYS A 258 -29.35 23.20 -23.57
C LYS A 258 -30.12 23.76 -24.75
N PHE A 259 -31.12 23.02 -25.24
CA PHE A 259 -31.94 23.48 -26.34
C PHE A 259 -32.88 24.62 -25.92
N ASN A 260 -33.42 24.52 -24.70
CA ASN A 260 -34.25 25.54 -24.06
C ASN A 260 -34.27 25.33 -22.54
N LYS A 261 -35.10 26.10 -21.81
CA LYS A 261 -35.21 25.99 -20.32
C LYS A 261 -35.77 24.64 -19.85
N TYR A 262 -36.38 23.85 -20.72
CA TYR A 262 -37.02 22.58 -20.36
C TYR A 262 -36.27 21.35 -20.91
N LEU A 263 -35.45 21.52 -21.96
CA LEU A 263 -34.83 20.43 -22.65
C LEU A 263 -33.32 20.60 -22.70
N LYS A 264 -32.62 19.64 -22.11
CA LYS A 264 -31.16 19.52 -22.25
C LYS A 264 -30.76 18.09 -22.63
N PHE A 265 -29.70 17.99 -23.42
CA PHE A 265 -29.07 16.74 -23.76
C PHE A 265 -27.69 16.69 -23.13
N ARG A 266 -27.34 15.56 -22.54
CA ARG A 266 -25.98 15.33 -22.02
C ARG A 266 -25.49 13.95 -22.45
N ALA A 267 -24.32 13.91 -23.07
CA ALA A 267 -23.59 12.71 -23.39
C ALA A 267 -22.30 12.63 -22.57
N ASN A 268 -21.96 11.44 -22.09
CA ASN A 268 -20.74 11.18 -21.36
C ASN A 268 -19.99 10.04 -22.04
N ILE A 269 -18.69 10.22 -22.19
CA ILE A 269 -17.76 9.20 -22.70
C ILE A 269 -16.70 8.96 -21.64
N ASN A 270 -16.49 7.70 -21.31
CA ASN A 270 -15.46 7.31 -20.34
C ASN A 270 -14.59 6.20 -20.91
N ALA A 271 -13.28 6.39 -20.88
CA ALA A 271 -12.30 5.38 -21.24
C ALA A 271 -11.33 5.18 -20.06
N LYS A 272 -11.06 3.92 -19.73
CA LYS A 272 -10.16 3.53 -18.64
C LYS A 272 -9.11 2.56 -19.19
N PHE A 273 -7.88 2.80 -18.81
CA PHE A 273 -6.78 1.90 -19.02
C PHE A 273 -6.14 1.55 -17.69
N TYR A 274 -5.89 0.26 -17.49
CA TYR A 274 -5.26 -0.26 -16.29
C TYR A 274 -4.29 -1.38 -16.66
N LEU A 275 -3.06 -1.29 -16.18
CA LEU A 275 -2.01 -2.28 -16.39
C LEU A 275 -1.17 -2.44 -15.13
N ASP A 276 -1.14 -3.64 -14.57
CA ASP A 276 -0.21 -4.03 -13.51
C ASP A 276 0.85 -4.98 -14.05
N LYS A 277 2.11 -4.71 -13.68
CA LYS A 277 3.25 -5.58 -13.94
C LYS A 277 3.90 -5.94 -12.62
N ARG A 278 3.76 -7.19 -12.19
CA ARG A 278 4.41 -7.70 -10.98
C ARG A 278 5.66 -8.50 -11.35
N LYS A 279 6.74 -8.25 -10.60
CA LYS A 279 7.95 -9.07 -10.62
C LYS A 279 8.22 -9.58 -9.22
N LYS A 280 8.23 -10.90 -9.04
CA LYS A 280 8.54 -11.56 -7.78
C LYS A 280 9.69 -12.54 -8.00
N LEU A 281 10.69 -12.49 -7.11
CA LEU A 281 11.80 -13.42 -7.02
C LEU A 281 12.01 -13.79 -5.55
N GLU A 282 11.95 -15.07 -5.25
CA GLU A 282 12.33 -15.66 -3.97
C GLU A 282 13.48 -16.63 -4.24
N PRO A 283 14.72 -16.32 -3.82
CA PRO A 283 15.84 -17.24 -4.00
C PRO A 283 15.68 -18.54 -3.23
N SER A 284 16.29 -19.63 -3.70
CA SER A 284 16.31 -20.96 -3.04
C SER A 284 16.84 -20.90 -1.62
N LEU A 285 17.77 -20.01 -1.34
CA LEU A 285 18.30 -19.74 0.02
C LEU A 285 17.20 -19.51 1.07
N ILE A 286 16.05 -18.95 0.69
CA ILE A 286 14.95 -18.65 1.61
C ILE A 286 13.73 -19.56 1.43
N THR A 287 13.76 -20.47 0.47
CA THR A 287 12.67 -21.42 0.19
C THR A 287 13.01 -22.84 0.57
N ASP A 288 14.28 -23.22 0.43
CA ASP A 288 14.72 -24.59 0.59
C ASP A 288 15.59 -24.71 1.85
N GLU A 289 15.41 -25.80 2.57
CA GLU A 289 16.29 -26.20 3.65
C GLU A 289 17.49 -26.93 3.02
N TRP A 290 18.70 -26.43 3.21
CA TRP A 290 19.89 -27.14 2.79
C TRP A 290 20.09 -28.34 3.72
N GLN A 291 19.98 -29.52 3.17
CA GLN A 291 20.31 -30.76 3.86
C GLN A 291 21.83 -30.96 4.01
#